data_f729d9b36e7eddb45694f2819e0bfcd1
#
_entry.id   f729d9b36e7eddb45694f2819e0bfcd1
#
_cell.length_a   1.000
_cell.length_b   1.000
_cell.length_c   1.000
_cell.angle_alpha   90.00
_cell.angle_beta   90.00
_cell.angle_gamma   90.00
#
_symmetry.space_group_name_H-M   'P 1'
#
loop_
_entity.id
_entity.type
_entity.pdbx_description
1 polymer ?
#
loop_
_entity_poly.entity_id
_entity_poly.type
_entity_poly.pdbx_seq_one_letter_code
_entity_poly.pdbx_strand_id
1 'polypeptide(L)'
;KKILKKQNILAKKLDSGLKDLIGISVPKFDRKIKTHSYYFYPIIYDKTKHTKVIPRKKLVSQLRKKGLSMITEGYTNIHLLPVFQKRKAYGSKTSFPWKLNKKRYVYKKGICPIAEKYQDEMLIGLGIMNYDFSIKDVQFIIKVFKEVWFKNFK
;
A
#
# COMPACT_ATOMS: atom_id res chain seq x y z
N LYS A 1 -22.38 -4.54 7.95
CA LYS A 1 -22.88 -4.01 6.66
C LYS A 1 -22.73 -2.49 6.55
N LYS A 2 -23.08 -1.68 7.58
CA LYS A 2 -23.03 -0.20 7.56
C LYS A 2 -21.59 0.32 7.34
N ILE A 3 -20.61 -0.18 8.10
CA ILE A 3 -19.19 0.19 7.99
C ILE A 3 -18.67 -0.08 6.57
N LEU A 4 -18.89 -1.28 6.05
CA LEU A 4 -18.44 -1.66 4.72
C LEU A 4 -19.01 -0.76 3.61
N LYS A 5 -20.32 -0.39 3.73
CA LYS A 5 -20.95 0.54 2.81
C LYS A 5 -20.28 1.93 2.84
N LYS A 6 -19.99 2.45 4.04
CA LYS A 6 -19.27 3.72 4.23
C LYS A 6 -17.88 3.65 3.58
N GLN A 7 -17.10 2.62 3.87
CA GLN A 7 -15.75 2.47 3.32
C GLN A 7 -15.73 2.40 1.79
N ASN A 8 -16.71 1.70 1.20
CA ASN A 8 -16.82 1.63 -0.27
C ASN A 8 -17.18 3.01 -0.89
N ILE A 9 -17.97 3.83 -0.22
CA ILE A 9 -18.27 5.20 -0.67
C ILE A 9 -17.00 6.06 -0.65
N LEU A 10 -16.25 6.03 0.46
CA LEU A 10 -15.01 6.78 0.61
C LEU A 10 -13.96 6.34 -0.41
N ALA A 11 -13.80 5.03 -0.61
CA ALA A 11 -12.88 4.48 -1.60
C ALA A 11 -13.24 4.88 -3.04
N LYS A 12 -14.53 4.84 -3.42
CA LYS A 12 -14.98 5.34 -4.73
C LYS A 12 -14.61 6.80 -4.96
N LYS A 13 -14.70 7.62 -3.90
CA LYS A 13 -14.32 9.04 -3.98
C LYS A 13 -12.81 9.21 -4.16
N LEU A 14 -11.99 8.41 -3.46
CA LEU A 14 -10.54 8.35 -3.67
C LEU A 14 -10.19 7.91 -5.09
N ASP A 15 -10.80 6.82 -5.59
CA ASP A 15 -10.60 6.36 -6.96
C ASP A 15 -10.83 7.48 -7.98
N SER A 16 -11.98 8.18 -7.87
CA SER A 16 -12.33 9.27 -8.78
C SER A 16 -11.40 10.47 -8.67
N GLY A 17 -10.88 10.75 -7.46
CA GLY A 17 -10.02 11.91 -7.22
C GLY A 17 -8.55 11.70 -7.61
N LEU A 18 -8.09 10.45 -7.64
CA LEU A 18 -6.67 10.11 -7.84
C LEU A 18 -6.36 9.47 -9.20
N LYS A 19 -7.35 8.88 -9.90
CA LYS A 19 -7.17 8.12 -11.14
C LYS A 19 -6.48 8.88 -12.28
N ASP A 20 -6.63 10.21 -12.31
CA ASP A 20 -6.10 11.06 -13.38
C ASP A 20 -4.69 11.61 -13.08
N LEU A 21 -4.12 11.25 -11.91
CA LEU A 21 -2.74 11.60 -11.59
C LEU A 21 -1.78 10.66 -12.33
N ILE A 22 -0.95 11.20 -13.22
CA ILE A 22 0.01 10.41 -13.99
C ILE A 22 0.88 9.58 -13.04
N GLY A 23 1.12 8.33 -13.39
CA GLY A 23 1.91 7.40 -12.57
C GLY A 23 1.19 6.86 -11.32
N ILE A 24 -0.10 7.20 -11.12
CA ILE A 24 -0.94 6.62 -10.06
C ILE A 24 -1.84 5.55 -10.64
N SER A 25 -1.91 4.42 -9.95
CA SER A 25 -2.93 3.40 -10.17
C SER A 25 -3.67 3.13 -8.86
N VAL A 26 -5.00 3.11 -8.94
CA VAL A 26 -5.90 2.80 -7.82
C VAL A 26 -6.49 1.39 -8.00
N PRO A 27 -7.07 0.77 -6.95
CA PRO A 27 -7.63 -0.57 -7.04
C PRO A 27 -8.68 -0.70 -8.15
N LYS A 28 -8.48 -1.69 -9.04
CA LYS A 28 -9.43 -2.00 -10.12
C LYS A 28 -10.04 -3.38 -9.87
N PHE A 29 -11.35 -3.46 -9.78
CA PHE A 29 -12.11 -4.72 -9.70
C PHE A 29 -13.56 -4.49 -10.12
N ASP A 30 -14.23 -5.55 -10.54
CA ASP A 30 -15.65 -5.49 -10.87
C ASP A 30 -16.48 -5.40 -9.59
N ARG A 31 -17.04 -4.22 -9.35
CA ARG A 31 -17.87 -3.94 -8.17
C ARG A 31 -19.24 -4.60 -8.19
N LYS A 32 -19.66 -5.17 -9.32
CA LYS A 32 -20.90 -5.96 -9.41
C LYS A 32 -20.71 -7.37 -8.84
N ILE A 33 -19.49 -7.92 -9.00
CA ILE A 33 -19.15 -9.28 -8.61
C ILE A 33 -18.43 -9.33 -7.26
N LYS A 34 -17.61 -8.30 -6.95
CA LYS A 34 -16.73 -8.31 -5.78
C LYS A 34 -16.94 -7.09 -4.89
N THR A 35 -16.79 -7.31 -3.58
CA THR A 35 -16.77 -6.25 -2.56
C THR A 35 -15.40 -6.24 -1.89
N HIS A 36 -14.80 -5.05 -1.76
CA HIS A 36 -13.53 -4.87 -1.06
C HIS A 36 -13.78 -4.27 0.33
N SER A 37 -13.10 -4.80 1.36
CA SER A 37 -13.18 -4.30 2.73
C SER A 37 -12.38 -3.01 2.95
N TYR A 38 -11.39 -2.76 2.09
CA TYR A 38 -10.45 -1.64 2.22
C TYR A 38 -9.76 -1.57 3.59
N TYR A 39 -9.44 -2.74 4.18
CA TYR A 39 -8.56 -2.79 5.34
C TYR A 39 -7.37 -1.84 5.18
N PHE A 40 -6.89 -1.74 3.96
CA PHE A 40 -5.83 -0.88 3.50
C PHE A 40 -6.20 -0.43 2.08
N TYR A 41 -6.11 0.87 1.79
CA TYR A 41 -6.35 1.40 0.46
C TYR A 41 -5.01 1.52 -0.27
N PRO A 42 -4.71 0.61 -1.23
CA PRO A 42 -3.44 0.62 -1.95
C PRO A 42 -3.46 1.64 -3.08
N ILE A 43 -2.39 2.41 -3.17
CA ILE A 43 -2.08 3.29 -4.30
C ILE A 43 -0.76 2.81 -4.88
N ILE A 44 -0.71 2.53 -6.15
CA ILE A 44 0.52 2.15 -6.84
C ILE A 44 1.09 3.37 -7.54
N TYR A 45 2.30 3.73 -7.16
CA TYR A 45 3.07 4.78 -7.78
C TYR A 45 4.10 4.19 -8.74
N ASP A 46 3.98 4.51 -10.03
CA ASP A 46 4.93 4.14 -11.07
C ASP A 46 5.79 5.34 -11.46
N LYS A 47 6.99 5.40 -10.91
CA LYS A 47 7.96 6.47 -11.19
C LYS A 47 8.39 6.54 -12.66
N THR A 48 8.26 5.43 -13.42
CA THR A 48 8.66 5.37 -14.84
C THR A 48 7.71 6.12 -15.77
N LYS A 49 6.55 6.52 -15.28
CA LYS A 49 5.57 7.32 -16.02
C LYS A 49 5.87 8.82 -16.02
N HIS A 50 6.98 9.23 -15.40
CA HIS A 50 7.38 10.63 -15.28
C HIS A 50 8.75 10.85 -15.89
N THR A 51 8.94 11.99 -16.54
CA THR A 51 10.25 12.45 -17.02
C THR A 51 11.21 12.72 -15.87
N LYS A 52 10.69 13.30 -14.79
CA LYS A 52 11.43 13.52 -13.55
C LYS A 52 11.17 12.39 -12.57
N VAL A 53 12.16 11.56 -12.33
CA VAL A 53 12.06 10.45 -11.37
C VAL A 53 12.15 10.97 -9.94
N ILE A 54 11.09 10.77 -9.16
CA ILE A 54 11.05 11.08 -7.72
C ILE A 54 10.85 9.80 -6.94
N PRO A 55 11.71 9.49 -5.96
CA PRO A 55 11.51 8.31 -5.12
C PRO A 55 10.19 8.38 -4.34
N ARG A 56 9.46 7.25 -4.23
CA ARG A 56 8.22 7.13 -3.43
C ARG A 56 8.38 7.74 -2.04
N LYS A 57 9.48 7.43 -1.35
CA LYS A 57 9.79 7.94 -0.01
C LYS A 57 9.72 9.46 0.08
N LYS A 58 10.21 10.16 -0.95
CA LYS A 58 10.17 11.63 -1.00
C LYS A 58 8.73 12.14 -1.13
N LEU A 59 7.92 11.52 -1.99
CA LEU A 59 6.50 11.87 -2.16
C LEU A 59 5.72 11.63 -0.86
N VAL A 60 5.89 10.46 -0.24
CA VAL A 60 5.23 10.13 1.03
C VAL A 60 5.63 11.09 2.14
N SER A 61 6.92 11.48 2.23
CA SER A 61 7.38 12.49 3.18
C SER A 61 6.68 13.85 2.98
N GLN A 62 6.51 14.28 1.73
CA GLN A 62 5.81 15.53 1.42
C GLN A 62 4.31 15.45 1.77
N LEU A 63 3.66 14.32 1.49
CA LEU A 63 2.27 14.06 1.84
C LEU A 63 2.07 14.10 3.37
N ARG A 64 2.97 13.46 4.13
CA ARG A 64 2.95 13.51 5.61
C ARG A 64 3.11 14.92 6.15
N LYS A 65 4.05 15.71 5.60
CA LYS A 65 4.26 17.12 5.99
C LYS A 65 3.04 18.00 5.73
N LYS A 66 2.17 17.60 4.80
CA LYS A 66 0.89 18.27 4.51
C LYS A 66 -0.30 17.72 5.29
N GLY A 67 -0.06 16.91 6.34
CA GLY A 67 -1.08 16.43 7.26
C GLY A 67 -1.59 15.02 7.01
N LEU A 68 -1.07 14.27 6.02
CA LEU A 68 -1.45 12.87 5.80
C LEU A 68 -0.60 11.91 6.63
N SER A 69 -0.72 11.96 7.95
CA SER A 69 0.05 11.10 8.88
C SER A 69 -0.25 9.60 8.72
N MET A 70 -1.48 9.26 8.28
CA MET A 70 -1.95 7.88 8.09
C MET A 70 -1.36 7.17 6.86
N ILE A 71 -0.53 7.86 6.06
CA ILE A 71 0.04 7.29 4.84
C ILE A 71 1.27 6.43 5.14
N THR A 72 1.36 5.28 4.51
CA THR A 72 2.47 4.33 4.68
C THR A 72 3.25 4.12 3.39
N GLU A 73 4.53 3.73 3.56
CA GLU A 73 5.43 3.37 2.46
C GLU A 73 5.49 1.84 2.35
N GLY A 74 4.62 1.29 1.50
CA GLY A 74 4.53 -0.14 1.38
C GLY A 74 3.83 -0.80 2.57
N TYR A 75 4.05 -2.09 2.74
CA TYR A 75 3.56 -2.90 3.85
C TYR A 75 4.70 -3.74 4.43
N THR A 76 4.86 -4.98 3.96
CA THR A 76 6.02 -5.80 4.35
C THR A 76 6.26 -6.95 3.37
N ASN A 77 7.51 -7.31 3.15
CA ASN A 77 7.91 -8.51 2.43
C ASN A 77 7.89 -9.69 3.42
N ILE A 78 6.79 -10.45 3.45
CA ILE A 78 6.53 -11.51 4.44
C ILE A 78 7.68 -12.52 4.51
N HIS A 79 8.21 -12.93 3.35
CA HIS A 79 9.33 -13.90 3.29
C HIS A 79 10.63 -13.39 3.92
N LEU A 80 10.76 -12.06 4.12
CA LEU A 80 11.91 -11.45 4.78
C LEU A 80 11.70 -11.23 6.29
N LEU A 81 10.55 -11.55 6.84
CA LEU A 81 10.30 -11.43 8.29
C LEU A 81 11.21 -12.37 9.10
N PRO A 82 11.62 -11.96 10.31
CA PRO A 82 12.52 -12.75 11.15
C PRO A 82 12.06 -14.19 11.40
N VAL A 83 10.75 -14.41 11.48
CA VAL A 83 10.17 -15.76 11.66
C VAL A 83 10.55 -16.70 10.53
N PHE A 84 10.55 -16.23 9.28
CA PHE A 84 10.95 -17.02 8.11
C PHE A 84 12.47 -17.10 7.98
N GLN A 85 13.19 -16.00 8.19
CA GLN A 85 14.65 -15.95 8.10
C GLN A 85 15.31 -16.88 9.12
N LYS A 86 14.85 -16.84 10.37
CA LYS A 86 15.39 -17.65 11.46
C LYS A 86 14.75 -19.04 11.54
N ARG A 87 13.66 -19.28 10.81
CA ARG A 87 12.83 -20.51 10.87
C ARG A 87 12.47 -20.90 12.30
N LYS A 88 12.06 -19.90 13.08
CA LYS A 88 11.66 -20.05 14.48
C LYS A 88 10.24 -19.51 14.67
N ALA A 89 9.34 -20.38 15.11
CA ALA A 89 7.98 -20.00 15.49
C ALA A 89 7.62 -20.66 16.82
N TYR A 90 6.58 -20.17 17.47
CA TYR A 90 6.00 -20.73 18.71
C TYR A 90 6.98 -20.83 19.87
N GLY A 91 7.98 -19.93 19.97
CA GLY A 91 8.96 -19.95 21.05
C GLY A 91 9.88 -21.18 21.11
N SER A 92 9.81 -22.05 20.11
CA SER A 92 10.53 -23.31 20.06
C SER A 92 12.02 -23.13 19.76
N LYS A 93 12.87 -23.93 20.45
CA LYS A 93 14.28 -24.10 20.08
C LYS A 93 14.46 -24.88 18.77
N THR A 94 13.38 -25.54 18.31
CA THR A 94 13.38 -26.33 17.06
C THR A 94 12.91 -25.51 15.87
N SER A 95 13.25 -25.91 14.65
CA SER A 95 12.77 -25.25 13.41
C SER A 95 11.37 -25.74 13.00
N PHE A 96 10.49 -26.01 13.97
CA PHE A 96 9.09 -26.30 13.69
C PHE A 96 8.36 -25.00 13.25
N PRO A 97 7.46 -25.03 12.23
CA PRO A 97 7.03 -26.20 11.44
C PRO A 97 7.95 -26.58 10.26
N TRP A 98 8.99 -25.81 9.97
CA TRP A 98 9.84 -26.01 8.78
C TRP A 98 10.52 -27.38 8.71
N LYS A 99 10.80 -27.99 9.86
CA LYS A 99 11.36 -29.35 9.92
C LYS A 99 10.44 -30.45 9.35
N LEU A 100 9.14 -30.17 9.21
CA LEU A 100 8.16 -31.10 8.64
C LEU A 100 8.31 -31.22 7.11
N ASN A 101 8.95 -30.26 6.48
CA ASN A 101 9.12 -30.25 5.04
C ASN A 101 10.54 -30.67 4.67
N LYS A 102 10.66 -31.73 3.86
CA LYS A 102 11.95 -32.24 3.37
C LYS A 102 12.66 -31.22 2.45
N LYS A 103 11.89 -30.38 1.72
CA LYS A 103 12.47 -29.30 0.89
C LYS A 103 12.86 -28.11 1.78
N ARG A 104 14.11 -27.73 1.74
CA ARG A 104 14.59 -26.49 2.37
C ARG A 104 14.34 -25.29 1.45
N TYR A 105 13.28 -24.55 1.71
CA TYR A 105 13.07 -23.25 1.06
C TYR A 105 14.01 -22.19 1.64
N VAL A 106 14.63 -21.41 0.79
CA VAL A 106 15.48 -20.29 1.21
C VAL A 106 14.67 -19.00 1.07
N TYR A 107 14.37 -18.36 2.17
CA TYR A 107 13.63 -17.09 2.23
C TYR A 107 14.61 -15.92 2.10
N LYS A 108 15.13 -15.65 0.91
CA LYS A 108 16.06 -14.54 0.66
C LYS A 108 15.42 -13.47 -0.23
N LYS A 109 15.99 -12.28 -0.22
CA LYS A 109 15.62 -11.24 -1.19
C LYS A 109 15.83 -11.75 -2.62
N GLY A 110 14.90 -11.42 -3.52
CA GLY A 110 14.90 -11.85 -4.92
C GLY A 110 14.04 -13.09 -5.21
N ILE A 111 13.52 -13.81 -4.20
CA ILE A 111 12.63 -14.97 -4.46
C ILE A 111 11.20 -14.56 -4.85
N CYS A 112 10.79 -13.35 -4.49
CA CYS A 112 9.48 -12.78 -4.83
C CYS A 112 9.66 -11.40 -5.49
N PRO A 113 10.31 -11.32 -6.67
CA PRO A 113 10.76 -10.05 -7.24
C PRO A 113 9.63 -9.06 -7.50
N ILE A 114 8.47 -9.54 -7.91
CA ILE A 114 7.28 -8.70 -8.14
C ILE A 114 6.78 -8.12 -6.81
N ALA A 115 6.59 -8.94 -5.78
CA ALA A 115 6.14 -8.47 -4.46
C ALA A 115 7.13 -7.49 -3.85
N GLU A 116 8.43 -7.79 -3.95
CA GLU A 116 9.52 -6.93 -3.48
C GLU A 116 9.51 -5.58 -4.19
N LYS A 117 9.37 -5.54 -5.52
CA LYS A 117 9.26 -4.30 -6.29
C LYS A 117 8.07 -3.45 -5.84
N TYR A 118 6.88 -4.05 -5.70
CA TYR A 118 5.71 -3.33 -5.20
C TYR A 118 5.94 -2.78 -3.80
N GLN A 119 6.43 -3.63 -2.89
CA GLN A 119 6.69 -3.29 -1.51
C GLN A 119 7.75 -2.21 -1.36
N ASP A 120 8.88 -2.35 -2.05
CA ASP A 120 10.05 -1.50 -1.83
C ASP A 120 9.94 -0.16 -2.57
N GLU A 121 9.24 -0.11 -3.74
CA GLU A 121 9.30 1.04 -4.63
C GLU A 121 7.94 1.68 -4.97
N MET A 122 6.86 0.90 -5.04
CA MET A 122 5.63 1.35 -5.70
C MET A 122 4.45 1.59 -4.75
N LEU A 123 4.30 0.75 -3.73
CA LEU A 123 3.09 0.74 -2.90
C LEU A 123 3.07 1.91 -1.91
N ILE A 124 2.02 2.71 -1.99
CA ILE A 124 1.65 3.74 -1.01
C ILE A 124 0.32 3.30 -0.40
N GLY A 125 0.23 3.29 0.92
CA GLY A 125 -0.96 2.85 1.63
C GLY A 125 -1.69 3.96 2.36
N LEU A 126 -3.02 3.91 2.32
CA LEU A 126 -3.87 4.75 3.15
C LEU A 126 -4.69 3.87 4.11
N GLY A 127 -4.53 4.09 5.40
CA GLY A 127 -5.26 3.36 6.44
C GLY A 127 -6.67 3.91 6.65
N ILE A 128 -7.52 3.87 5.63
CA ILE A 128 -8.88 4.46 5.70
C ILE A 128 -9.83 3.70 6.65
N MET A 129 -9.50 2.48 7.05
CA MET A 129 -10.27 1.70 8.02
C MET A 129 -9.90 2.02 9.47
N ASN A 130 -8.72 2.59 9.70
CA ASN A 130 -8.19 2.83 11.04
C ASN A 130 -8.83 4.07 11.70
N TYR A 131 -9.57 4.87 10.93
CA TYR A 131 -10.16 6.12 11.37
C TYR A 131 -11.59 6.26 10.85
N ASP A 132 -12.41 7.02 11.55
CA ASP A 132 -13.79 7.32 11.13
C ASP A 132 -13.84 8.49 10.15
N PHE A 133 -13.22 8.34 8.98
CA PHE A 133 -13.20 9.38 7.96
C PHE A 133 -14.57 9.76 7.45
N SER A 134 -14.75 11.05 7.22
CA SER A 134 -15.85 11.65 6.49
C SER A 134 -15.51 11.87 5.01
N ILE A 135 -16.50 12.28 4.23
CA ILE A 135 -16.30 12.71 2.84
C ILE A 135 -15.36 13.94 2.76
N LYS A 136 -15.44 14.85 3.74
CA LYS A 136 -14.57 16.05 3.81
C LYS A 136 -13.11 15.65 3.99
N ASP A 137 -12.82 14.65 4.83
CA ASP A 137 -11.46 14.16 5.05
C ASP A 137 -10.90 13.54 3.77
N VAL A 138 -11.70 12.75 3.05
CA VAL A 138 -11.29 12.19 1.75
C VAL A 138 -11.05 13.30 0.71
N GLN A 139 -11.84 14.35 0.69
CA GLN A 139 -11.62 15.51 -0.18
C GLN A 139 -10.29 16.22 0.16
N PHE A 140 -9.98 16.35 1.45
CA PHE A 140 -8.70 16.89 1.90
C PHE A 140 -7.53 16.00 1.44
N ILE A 141 -7.63 14.69 1.61
CA ILE A 141 -6.62 13.73 1.12
C ILE A 141 -6.37 13.93 -0.38
N ILE A 142 -7.44 13.97 -1.19
CA ILE A 142 -7.34 14.15 -2.64
C ILE A 142 -6.68 15.50 -2.99
N LYS A 143 -7.05 16.58 -2.30
CA LYS A 143 -6.46 17.91 -2.47
C LYS A 143 -4.96 17.87 -2.23
N VAL A 144 -4.53 17.32 -1.10
CA VAL A 144 -3.11 17.21 -0.73
C VAL A 144 -2.33 16.36 -1.74
N PHE A 145 -2.89 15.24 -2.21
CA PHE A 145 -2.26 14.45 -3.26
C PHE A 145 -2.04 15.27 -4.53
N LYS A 146 -3.07 15.96 -5.01
CA LYS A 146 -2.98 16.80 -6.21
C LYS A 146 -1.93 17.91 -6.07
N GLU A 147 -1.91 18.60 -4.93
CA GLU A 147 -0.92 19.67 -4.67
C GLU A 147 0.52 19.12 -4.71
N VAL A 148 0.77 18.00 -4.05
CA VAL A 148 2.09 17.35 -4.05
C VAL A 148 2.46 16.88 -5.46
N TRP A 149 1.49 16.30 -6.18
CA TRP A 149 1.69 15.82 -7.55
C TRP A 149 2.06 16.94 -8.50
N PHE A 150 1.25 17.99 -8.56
CA PHE A 150 1.50 19.13 -9.47
C PHE A 150 2.77 19.89 -9.14
N LYS A 151 3.13 19.99 -7.86
CA LYS A 151 4.41 20.59 -7.45
C LYS A 151 5.63 19.82 -7.97
N ASN A 152 5.54 18.51 -8.08
CA ASN A 152 6.68 17.66 -8.41
C ASN A 152 6.76 17.27 -9.89
N PHE A 153 5.64 17.27 -10.61
CA PHE A 153 5.52 16.69 -11.96
C PHE A 153 4.92 17.64 -13.01
N LYS A 154 4.82 18.91 -12.68
CA LYS A 154 4.57 19.98 -13.66
C LYS A 154 5.84 20.38 -14.36
#